data_a17ade324124de0ff08e64a8080416b7
#
_entry.id   a17ade324124de0ff08e64a8080416b7
#
_cell.length_a   1.000
_cell.length_b   1.000
_cell.length_c   1.000
_cell.angle_alpha   90.00
_cell.angle_beta   90.00
_cell.angle_gamma   90.00
#
_symmetry.space_group_name_H-M   'P 1'
#
loop_
_entity.id
_entity.type
_entity.pdbx_description
1 polymer ?
#
loop_
_entity_poly.entity_id
_entity_poly.type
_entity_poly.pdbx_seq_one_letter_code
_entity_poly.pdbx_strand_id
1 'polypeptide(L)'
;MTRTLYLVAYDISHPRRLARALKIVRAYATGGQKSVHECWLLPGELAALKRNLEAVIDHAEDSVLFVRLDPRMKPRTLGIARPPADPAFFFVG
;
A
#
# COMPACT_ATOMS: atom_id res chain seq x y z
N MET A 1 4.66 -18.13 10.82
CA MET A 1 3.86 -16.92 10.71
C MET A 1 3.21 -16.85 9.35
N THR A 2 1.95 -16.46 9.31
CA THR A 2 1.20 -16.36 8.07
C THR A 2 1.31 -14.96 7.50
N ARG A 3 1.53 -14.86 6.20
CA ARG A 3 1.48 -13.57 5.52
C ARG A 3 0.05 -13.09 5.40
N THR A 4 -0.13 -11.80 5.52
CA THR A 4 -1.43 -11.13 5.38
C THR A 4 -1.46 -10.39 4.05
N LEU A 5 -2.59 -10.44 3.37
CA LEU A 5 -2.77 -9.73 2.12
C LEU A 5 -3.07 -8.26 2.38
N TYR A 6 -2.28 -7.39 1.76
CA TYR A 6 -2.49 -5.95 1.79
C TYR A 6 -2.66 -5.42 0.38
N LEU A 7 -3.56 -4.47 0.25
CA LEU A 7 -3.65 -3.64 -0.94
C LEU A 7 -2.88 -2.36 -0.64
N VAL A 8 -1.89 -2.07 -1.47
CA VAL A 8 -1.06 -0.87 -1.31
C VAL A 8 -1.36 0.07 -2.48
N ALA A 9 -1.98 1.19 -2.18
CA ALA A 9 -2.30 2.22 -3.16
C ALA A 9 -1.52 3.48 -2.84
N TYR A 10 -1.04 4.17 -3.85
CA TYR A 10 -0.28 5.40 -3.63
C TYR A 10 -0.66 6.48 -4.63
N ASP A 11 -0.56 7.72 -4.16
CA ASP A 11 -0.74 8.91 -4.96
C ASP A 11 0.50 9.78 -4.77
N ILE A 12 1.36 9.80 -5.76
CA ILE A 12 2.65 10.47 -5.71
C ILE A 12 2.76 11.41 -6.89
N SER A 13 2.90 12.70 -6.61
CA SER A 13 2.80 13.74 -7.62
C SER A 13 4.06 13.95 -8.45
N HIS A 14 5.23 13.54 -7.95
CA HIS A 14 6.49 13.75 -8.67
C HIS A 14 6.97 12.47 -9.36
N PRO A 15 7.32 12.52 -10.66
CA PRO A 15 7.71 11.31 -11.41
C PRO A 15 8.89 10.54 -10.83
N ARG A 16 9.89 11.21 -10.29
CA ARG A 16 11.05 10.54 -9.69
C ARG A 16 10.69 9.82 -8.40
N ARG A 17 9.88 10.46 -7.55
CA ARG A 17 9.42 9.83 -6.33
C ARG A 17 8.50 8.65 -6.65
N LEU A 18 7.63 8.82 -7.64
CA LEU A 18 6.76 7.74 -8.10
C LEU A 18 7.57 6.53 -8.57
N ALA A 19 8.60 6.75 -9.36
CA ALA A 19 9.45 5.66 -9.85
C ALA A 19 10.15 4.92 -8.71
N ARG A 20 10.64 5.66 -7.71
CA ARG A 20 11.29 5.06 -6.53
C ARG A 20 10.30 4.26 -5.69
N ALA A 21 9.12 4.82 -5.45
CA ALA A 21 8.08 4.15 -4.69
C ALA A 21 7.63 2.87 -5.39
N LEU A 22 7.44 2.92 -6.70
CA LEU A 22 7.07 1.78 -7.51
C LEU A 22 8.10 0.66 -7.42
N LYS A 23 9.37 1.00 -7.47
CA LYS A 23 10.45 0.02 -7.33
C LYS A 23 10.42 -0.67 -5.98
N ILE A 24 10.14 0.09 -4.91
CA ILE A 24 10.03 -0.45 -3.56
C ILE A 24 8.84 -1.39 -3.47
N VAL A 25 7.68 -0.95 -3.91
CA VAL A 25 6.44 -1.75 -3.82
C VAL A 25 6.55 -3.04 -4.64
N ARG A 26 7.14 -2.97 -5.83
CA ARG A 26 7.31 -4.15 -6.68
C ARG A 26 8.14 -5.26 -6.04
N ALA A 27 9.04 -4.92 -5.14
CA ALA A 27 9.82 -5.93 -4.43
C ALA A 27 8.96 -6.81 -3.52
N TYR A 28 7.78 -6.33 -3.16
CA TYR A 28 6.85 -7.05 -2.27
C TYR A 28 5.56 -7.46 -2.99
N ALA A 29 5.28 -6.90 -4.15
CA ALA A 29 4.00 -7.11 -4.82
C ALA A 29 3.94 -8.47 -5.51
N THR A 30 2.77 -9.10 -5.42
CA THR A 30 2.47 -10.34 -6.15
C THR A 30 1.54 -10.09 -7.33
N GLY A 31 0.92 -8.91 -7.38
CA GLY A 31 0.02 -8.52 -8.46
C GLY A 31 -0.35 -7.05 -8.32
N GLY A 32 -1.19 -6.58 -9.23
CA GLY A 32 -1.67 -5.21 -9.17
C GLY A 32 -1.46 -4.44 -10.47
N GLN A 33 -1.89 -3.20 -10.45
CA GLN A 33 -1.80 -2.28 -11.58
C GLN A 33 -1.17 -0.97 -11.12
N LYS A 34 -0.76 -0.16 -12.06
CA LYS A 34 -0.13 1.16 -11.94
C LYS A 34 0.15 1.70 -10.52
N SER A 35 -0.89 2.07 -9.79
CA SER A 35 -0.77 2.69 -8.45
C SER A 35 -1.41 1.86 -7.34
N VAL A 36 -1.82 0.63 -7.65
CA VAL A 36 -2.46 -0.28 -6.68
C VAL A 36 -1.83 -1.66 -6.81
N HIS A 37 -1.27 -2.18 -5.73
CA HIS A 37 -0.58 -3.46 -5.73
C HIS A 37 -1.05 -4.36 -4.61
N GLU A 38 -1.12 -5.65 -4.90
CA GLU A 38 -1.41 -6.68 -3.90
C GLU A 38 -0.09 -7.21 -3.34
N CYS A 39 0.02 -7.19 -2.03
CA CYS A 39 1.24 -7.62 -1.33
C CYS A 39 0.89 -8.57 -0.19
N TRP A 40 1.50 -9.74 -0.20
CA TRP A 40 1.42 -10.68 0.92
C TRP A 40 2.60 -10.41 1.85
N LEU A 41 2.33 -9.94 3.05
CA LEU A 41 3.35 -9.42 3.95
C LEU A 41 3.29 -10.03 5.35
N LEU A 42 4.45 -10.36 5.88
CA LEU A 42 4.65 -10.60 7.30
C LEU A 42 4.68 -9.24 8.03
N PRO A 43 4.40 -9.21 9.35
CA PRO A 43 4.44 -7.94 10.08
C PRO A 43 5.75 -7.17 9.94
N GLY A 44 6.88 -7.86 9.94
CA GLY A 44 8.19 -7.23 9.74
C GLY A 44 8.37 -6.68 8.34
N GLU A 45 7.83 -7.37 7.34
CA GLU A 45 7.87 -6.92 5.95
C GLU A 45 6.99 -5.68 5.75
N LEU A 46 5.83 -5.65 6.39
CA LEU A 46 4.95 -4.47 6.35
C LEU A 46 5.65 -3.26 6.96
N ALA A 47 6.30 -3.43 8.11
CA ALA A 47 7.03 -2.35 8.77
C ALA A 47 8.18 -1.84 7.88
N ALA A 48 8.90 -2.74 7.24
CA ALA A 48 9.99 -2.38 6.34
C ALA A 48 9.48 -1.64 5.10
N LEU A 49 8.40 -2.11 4.52
CA LEU A 49 7.78 -1.48 3.36
C LEU A 49 7.33 -0.05 3.68
N LYS A 50 6.67 0.13 4.82
CA LYS A 50 6.26 1.46 5.29
C LYS A 50 7.46 2.39 5.45
N ARG A 51 8.51 1.94 6.13
CA ARG A 51 9.72 2.75 6.34
C ARG A 51 10.36 3.17 5.02
N ASN A 52 10.47 2.22 4.11
CA ASN A 52 11.10 2.49 2.82
C ASN A 52 10.30 3.51 2.00
N LEU A 53 8.97 3.41 2.03
CA LEU A 53 8.12 4.36 1.34
C LEU A 53 8.15 5.73 2.01
N GLU A 54 8.12 5.80 3.34
CA GLU A 54 8.20 7.06 4.08
C GLU A 54 9.49 7.82 3.78
N ALA A 55 10.58 7.11 3.53
CA ALA A 55 11.86 7.72 3.20
C ALA A 55 11.89 8.35 1.80
N VAL A 56 10.99 7.94 0.92
CA VAL A 56 10.97 8.35 -0.49
C VAL A 56 9.93 9.42 -0.77
N ILE A 57 8.76 9.34 -0.12
CA ILE A 57 7.64 10.24 -0.41
C ILE A 57 7.83 11.62 0.20
N ASP A 58 7.11 12.58 -0.35
CA ASP A 58 6.96 13.92 0.25
C ASP A 58 5.66 13.89 1.06
N HIS A 59 5.78 14.01 2.38
CA HIS A 59 4.62 13.88 3.27
C HIS A 59 3.59 15.00 3.09
N ALA A 60 3.96 16.10 2.46
CA ALA A 60 3.04 17.20 2.18
C ALA A 60 2.24 16.99 0.88
N GLU A 61 2.81 16.28 -0.09
CA GLU A 61 2.22 16.15 -1.43
C GLU A 61 1.78 14.73 -1.77
N ASP A 62 2.39 13.74 -1.13
CA ASP A 62 2.18 12.35 -1.48
C ASP A 62 1.43 11.61 -0.38
N SER A 63 0.75 10.53 -0.75
CA SER A 63 0.12 9.65 0.21
C SER A 63 0.22 8.20 -0.23
N VAL A 64 0.23 7.31 0.75
CA VAL A 64 0.20 5.86 0.53
C VAL A 64 -0.87 5.28 1.45
N LEU A 65 -1.73 4.46 0.88
CA LEU A 65 -2.81 3.80 1.60
C LEU A 65 -2.52 2.30 1.66
N PHE A 66 -2.57 1.75 2.85
CA PHE A 66 -2.48 0.32 3.07
C PHE A 66 -3.84 -0.19 3.54
N VAL A 67 -4.37 -1.18 2.83
CA VAL A 67 -5.64 -1.81 3.19
C VAL A 67 -5.38 -3.28 3.47
N ARG A 68 -5.62 -3.71 4.70
CA ARG A 68 -5.54 -5.12 5.04
C ARG A 68 -6.78 -5.82 4.51
N LEU A 69 -6.57 -6.85 3.69
CA LEU A 69 -7.66 -7.61 3.11
C LEU A 69 -7.86 -8.91 3.88
N ASP A 70 -9.10 -9.15 4.29
CA ASP A 70 -9.50 -10.46 4.78
C ASP A 70 -9.80 -11.33 3.56
N PRO A 71 -9.19 -12.53 3.44
CA PRO A 71 -9.50 -13.43 2.33
C PRO A 71 -10.97 -13.76 2.17
N ARG A 72 -11.75 -13.58 3.23
CA ARG A 72 -13.20 -13.80 3.20
C ARG A 72 -13.98 -12.61 2.68
N MET A 73 -13.36 -11.45 2.54
CA MET A 73 -14.00 -10.25 2.00
C MET A 73 -14.07 -10.34 0.49
N LYS A 74 -15.22 -9.99 -0.07
CA LYS A 74 -15.38 -9.95 -1.52
C LYS A 74 -14.70 -8.68 -2.07
N PRO A 75 -13.89 -8.79 -3.12
CA PRO A 75 -13.17 -7.62 -3.68
C PRO A 75 -14.07 -6.45 -4.05
N ARG A 76 -15.30 -6.73 -4.46
CA ARG A 76 -16.27 -5.70 -4.85
C ARG A 76 -16.64 -4.74 -3.72
N THR A 77 -16.37 -5.10 -2.47
CA THR A 77 -16.68 -4.24 -1.32
C THR A 77 -15.57 -3.25 -1.02
N LEU A 78 -14.48 -3.32 -1.77
CA LEU A 78 -13.39 -2.38 -1.63
C LEU A 78 -13.71 -1.11 -2.39
N GLY A 79 -14.53 -0.27 -1.79
CA GLY A 79 -14.77 1.07 -2.31
C GLY A 79 -13.56 1.94 -2.02
N ILE A 80 -12.61 1.98 -2.95
CA ILE A 80 -11.36 2.71 -2.77
C ILE A 80 -11.62 4.22 -2.70
N ALA A 81 -12.75 4.69 -3.23
CA ALA A 81 -13.10 6.10 -3.24
C ALA A 81 -13.39 6.67 -1.85
N ARG A 82 -13.68 5.82 -0.87
CA ARG A 82 -13.94 6.24 0.50
C ARG A 82 -13.13 5.39 1.44
N PRO A 83 -12.21 5.99 2.21
CA PRO A 83 -11.57 5.26 3.29
C PRO A 83 -12.64 4.81 4.27
N PRO A 84 -12.82 3.50 4.48
CA PRO A 84 -13.77 3.04 5.49
C PRO A 84 -13.27 3.44 6.88
N ALA A 85 -14.17 3.71 7.79
CA ALA A 85 -13.83 3.92 9.20
C ALA A 85 -13.51 2.57 9.85
N ASP A 86 -12.69 1.78 9.20
CA ASP A 86 -12.34 0.41 9.57
C ASP A 86 -10.88 0.37 9.96
N PRO A 87 -10.54 -0.24 11.13
CA PRO A 87 -9.14 -0.36 11.55
C PRO A 87 -8.28 -1.19 10.60
N ALA A 88 -8.86 -1.80 9.57
CA ALA A 88 -8.12 -2.60 8.61
C ALA A 88 -7.32 -1.78 7.61
N PHE A 89 -7.47 -0.46 7.59
CA PHE A 89 -6.67 0.37 6.69
C PHE A 89 -6.03 1.56 7.41
N PHE A 90 -4.99 2.10 6.81
CA PHE A 90 -4.28 3.25 7.36
C PHE A 90 -3.51 3.98 6.27
N PHE A 91 -3.23 5.26 6.51
CA PHE A 91 -2.46 6.09 5.61
C PHE A 91 -1.03 6.27 6.08
N VAL A 92 -0.14 6.44 5.10
CA VAL A 92 1.22 6.90 5.29
C VAL A 92 1.40 8.14 4.40
N GLY A 93 1.85 9.21 4.99
CA GLY A 93 2.07 10.42 4.20
C GLY A 93 1.53 11.69 4.74
#